data_f624e9c49df7e5a701061e36af76fc8a
#
_entry.id   f624e9c49df7e5a701061e36af76fc8a
#
_cell.length_a   1.000
_cell.length_b   1.000
_cell.length_c   1.000
_cell.angle_alpha   90.00
_cell.angle_beta   90.00
_cell.angle_gamma   90.00
#
_symmetry.space_group_name_H-M   'P 1'
#
loop_
_entity.id
_entity.type
_entity.pdbx_description
1 polymer ?
#
loop_
_entity_poly.entity_id
_entity_poly.type
_entity_poly.pdbx_seq_one_letter_code
_entity_poly.pdbx_strand_id
1 'polypeptide(L)'
;MADEKEAAKKDAPKAAPKVEKKPAADAPPAQQAQQTVAVNDDNVVAGYANFCRVSSSPEELILDLGLNPQPYATGNVTVEVSQRIILNHYTAKRLLSALSMALQRHEQAFGVLETDVRKRVKAQ
;
A
#
# COMPACT_ATOMS: atom_id res chain seq x y z
N MET A 1 28.23 -78.98 -34.11
CA MET A 1 27.13 -78.25 -34.69
C MET A 1 26.79 -77.09 -33.79
N ALA A 2 27.07 -76.06 -34.28
CA ALA A 2 26.81 -74.69 -34.02
C ALA A 2 26.21 -74.33 -32.69
N ASP A 3 26.95 -73.68 -31.89
CA ASP A 3 26.49 -72.99 -30.73
C ASP A 3 26.85 -71.54 -30.83
N GLU A 4 25.86 -70.79 -31.09
CA GLU A 4 25.95 -69.37 -31.08
C GLU A 4 25.61 -68.81 -29.71
N LYS A 5 26.59 -68.27 -29.11
CA LYS A 5 26.46 -67.67 -27.79
C LYS A 5 26.50 -66.16 -27.97
N GLU A 6 25.39 -65.59 -28.04
CA GLU A 6 25.22 -64.17 -28.06
C GLU A 6 25.39 -63.65 -26.65
N ALA A 7 26.39 -62.82 -26.47
CA ALA A 7 26.65 -62.17 -25.22
C ALA A 7 25.87 -60.86 -25.19
N ALA A 8 24.86 -60.81 -24.36
CA ALA A 8 24.13 -59.58 -24.04
C ALA A 8 25.06 -58.55 -23.40
N LYS A 9 25.31 -57.45 -24.07
CA LYS A 9 25.95 -56.28 -23.56
C LYS A 9 24.99 -55.61 -22.59
N LYS A 10 25.32 -55.64 -21.32
CA LYS A 10 24.69 -54.80 -20.36
C LYS A 10 25.19 -53.38 -20.55
N ASP A 11 24.33 -52.52 -21.00
CA ASP A 11 24.54 -51.10 -20.92
C ASP A 11 24.48 -50.68 -19.45
N ALA A 12 25.60 -50.17 -18.96
CA ALA A 12 25.62 -49.56 -17.66
C ALA A 12 24.84 -48.24 -17.70
N PRO A 13 23.96 -47.97 -16.74
CA PRO A 13 23.28 -46.67 -16.72
C PRO A 13 24.31 -45.56 -16.58
N LYS A 14 24.31 -44.68 -17.51
CA LYS A 14 25.11 -43.47 -17.51
C LYS A 14 24.66 -42.66 -16.31
N ALA A 15 25.54 -42.48 -15.34
CA ALA A 15 25.30 -41.59 -14.23
C ALA A 15 24.95 -40.19 -14.77
N ALA A 16 23.80 -39.68 -14.35
CA ALA A 16 23.40 -38.31 -14.68
C ALA A 16 24.49 -37.34 -14.19
N PRO A 17 24.87 -36.33 -14.97
CA PRO A 17 25.84 -35.34 -14.52
C PRO A 17 25.29 -34.69 -13.27
N LYS A 18 26.05 -34.73 -12.20
CA LYS A 18 25.80 -33.90 -11.04
C LYS A 18 25.84 -32.46 -11.51
N VAL A 19 24.70 -31.85 -11.57
CA VAL A 19 24.62 -30.41 -11.68
C VAL A 19 25.14 -29.85 -10.37
N GLU A 20 26.40 -29.51 -10.32
CA GLU A 20 26.91 -28.69 -9.24
C GLU A 20 26.14 -27.37 -9.31
N LYS A 21 25.22 -27.16 -8.39
CA LYS A 21 24.69 -25.85 -8.12
C LYS A 21 25.84 -24.99 -7.64
N LYS A 22 26.43 -24.26 -8.54
CA LYS A 22 27.32 -23.18 -8.23
C LYS A 22 26.53 -22.22 -7.34
N PRO A 23 27.00 -21.90 -6.13
CA PRO A 23 26.32 -20.89 -5.33
C PRO A 23 26.35 -19.61 -6.14
N ALA A 24 25.16 -19.10 -6.44
CA ALA A 24 25.01 -17.82 -7.11
C ALA A 24 25.38 -16.70 -6.12
N ALA A 25 26.67 -16.53 -5.86
CA ALA A 25 27.17 -15.50 -4.96
C ALA A 25 27.13 -14.10 -5.57
N ASP A 26 26.82 -13.98 -6.87
CA ASP A 26 26.87 -12.73 -7.62
C ASP A 26 25.68 -12.55 -8.57
N ALA A 27 24.51 -13.07 -8.22
CA ALA A 27 23.30 -12.59 -8.87
C ALA A 27 23.04 -11.17 -8.35
N PRO A 28 22.95 -10.13 -9.21
CA PRO A 28 22.46 -8.84 -8.77
C PRO A 28 21.10 -9.09 -8.10
N PRO A 29 20.79 -8.37 -7.01
CA PRO A 29 19.50 -8.55 -6.37
C PRO A 29 18.45 -8.44 -7.47
N ALA A 30 17.65 -9.49 -7.64
CA ALA A 30 16.58 -9.47 -8.59
C ALA A 30 15.80 -8.19 -8.31
N GLN A 31 15.87 -7.24 -9.22
CA GLN A 31 15.03 -6.06 -9.16
C GLN A 31 13.61 -6.62 -9.16
N GLN A 32 13.00 -6.60 -7.98
CA GLN A 32 11.62 -7.00 -7.87
C GLN A 32 10.88 -6.16 -8.90
N ALA A 33 10.29 -6.81 -9.90
CA ALA A 33 9.53 -6.13 -10.92
C ALA A 33 8.51 -5.24 -10.20
N GLN A 34 8.68 -3.94 -10.31
CA GLN A 34 7.77 -3.00 -9.68
C GLN A 34 6.41 -3.17 -10.34
N GLN A 35 5.42 -3.47 -9.52
CA GLN A 35 4.06 -3.59 -10.01
C GLN A 35 3.62 -2.23 -10.58
N THR A 36 3.28 -2.21 -11.86
CA THR A 36 2.65 -1.05 -12.46
C THR A 36 1.16 -1.12 -12.20
N VAL A 37 0.64 -0.16 -11.48
CA VAL A 37 -0.78 -0.07 -11.14
C VAL A 37 -1.44 0.93 -12.07
N ALA A 38 -2.39 0.46 -12.89
CA ALA A 38 -3.27 1.32 -13.64
C ALA A 38 -4.51 1.62 -12.78
N VAL A 39 -4.89 2.89 -12.70
CA VAL A 39 -6.05 3.33 -11.92
C VAL A 39 -7.19 3.67 -12.88
N ASN A 40 -8.36 3.08 -12.64
CA ASN A 40 -9.60 3.45 -13.33
C ASN A 40 -10.53 4.13 -12.32
N ASP A 41 -10.85 5.38 -12.56
CA ASP A 41 -11.70 6.24 -11.72
C ASP A 41 -12.96 6.74 -12.44
N ASP A 42 -13.34 6.11 -13.56
CA ASP A 42 -14.46 6.54 -14.40
C ASP A 42 -15.79 6.57 -13.67
N ASN A 43 -16.00 5.68 -12.69
CA ASN A 43 -17.27 5.51 -11.98
C ASN A 43 -17.20 5.94 -10.50
N VAL A 44 -16.22 6.71 -10.14
CA VAL A 44 -16.06 7.16 -8.75
C VAL A 44 -16.96 8.36 -8.48
N VAL A 45 -17.75 8.28 -7.41
CA VAL A 45 -18.54 9.40 -6.91
C VAL A 45 -17.70 10.15 -5.88
N ALA A 46 -17.46 11.43 -6.12
CA ALA A 46 -16.75 12.28 -5.19
C ALA A 46 -17.63 12.67 -4.01
N GLY A 47 -17.12 12.52 -2.81
CA GLY A 47 -17.72 13.02 -1.58
C GLY A 47 -16.90 14.18 -0.99
N TYR A 48 -17.56 15.07 -0.29
CA TYR A 48 -16.92 16.11 0.49
C TYR A 48 -16.98 15.78 1.97
N ALA A 49 -15.89 15.98 2.68
CA ALA A 49 -15.84 15.84 4.13
C ALA A 49 -14.95 16.92 4.73
N ASN A 50 -15.38 17.48 5.84
CA ASN A 50 -14.60 18.43 6.65
C ASN A 50 -14.34 17.90 8.07
N PHE A 51 -14.69 16.67 8.33
CA PHE A 51 -14.46 15.97 9.58
C PHE A 51 -13.90 14.59 9.30
N CYS A 52 -12.95 14.18 10.11
CA CYS A 52 -12.44 12.81 10.10
C CYS A 52 -12.24 12.30 11.52
N ARG A 53 -12.48 11.02 11.70
CA ARG A 53 -12.18 10.29 12.91
C ARG A 53 -11.45 9.01 12.55
N VAL A 54 -10.42 8.69 13.30
CA VAL A 54 -9.68 7.46 13.14
C VAL A 54 -9.83 6.62 14.39
N SER A 55 -10.21 5.36 14.20
CA SER A 55 -10.20 4.35 15.24
C SER A 55 -9.51 3.10 14.72
N SER A 56 -9.05 2.22 15.60
CA SER A 56 -8.32 1.03 15.19
C SER A 56 -8.63 -0.16 16.08
N SER A 57 -8.58 -1.32 15.49
CA SER A 57 -8.47 -2.61 16.14
C SER A 57 -7.06 -3.17 15.92
N PRO A 58 -6.70 -4.32 16.52
CA PRO A 58 -5.40 -4.94 16.24
C PRO A 58 -5.14 -5.25 14.77
N GLU A 59 -6.18 -5.44 13.98
CA GLU A 59 -6.08 -5.89 12.59
C GLU A 59 -6.39 -4.79 11.57
N GLU A 60 -7.22 -3.80 11.93
CA GLU A 60 -7.79 -2.84 10.99
C GLU A 60 -7.79 -1.43 11.53
N LEU A 61 -7.69 -0.48 10.64
CA LEU A 61 -7.89 0.93 10.89
C LEU A 61 -9.19 1.37 10.23
N ILE A 62 -10.02 2.11 10.97
CA ILE A 62 -11.29 2.64 10.52
C ILE A 62 -11.17 4.13 10.36
N LEU A 63 -11.41 4.62 9.15
CA LEU A 63 -11.44 6.03 8.82
C LEU A 63 -12.89 6.45 8.56
N ASP A 64 -13.42 7.26 9.46
CA ASP A 64 -14.74 7.87 9.32
C ASP A 64 -14.59 9.28 8.78
N LEU A 65 -15.34 9.57 7.73
CA LEU A 65 -15.41 10.89 7.11
C LEU A 65 -16.83 11.41 7.22
N GLY A 66 -16.97 12.69 7.49
CA GLY A 66 -18.27 13.28 7.67
C GLY A 66 -18.28 14.77 7.43
N LEU A 67 -19.47 15.34 7.53
CA LEU A 67 -19.72 16.76 7.43
C LEU A 67 -20.06 17.33 8.80
N ASN A 68 -19.20 18.22 9.29
CA ASN A 68 -19.53 19.05 10.43
C ASN A 68 -20.18 20.35 9.89
N PRO A 69 -21.47 20.58 10.16
CA PRO A 69 -22.15 21.76 9.65
C PRO A 69 -21.74 23.04 10.38
N GLN A 70 -21.16 22.91 11.57
CA GLN A 70 -20.78 24.03 12.42
C GLN A 70 -19.34 23.87 12.94
N PRO A 71 -18.33 23.91 12.06
CA PRO A 71 -16.95 23.59 12.45
C PRO A 71 -16.34 24.58 13.44
N TYR A 72 -16.94 25.74 13.63
CA TYR A 72 -16.46 26.82 14.50
C TYR A 72 -17.32 27.05 15.74
N ALA A 73 -18.38 26.25 15.89
CA ALA A 73 -19.26 26.36 17.06
C ALA A 73 -18.55 25.85 18.32
N THR A 74 -18.88 26.46 19.43
CA THR A 74 -18.52 25.98 20.77
C THR A 74 -19.65 25.13 21.33
N GLY A 75 -19.32 24.12 22.13
CA GLY A 75 -20.27 23.22 22.73
C GLY A 75 -20.43 21.91 21.97
N ASN A 76 -21.58 21.26 22.20
CA ASN A 76 -21.83 19.93 21.64
C ASN A 76 -22.31 20.04 20.18
N VAL A 77 -21.57 19.43 19.28
CA VAL A 77 -21.94 19.30 17.86
C VAL A 77 -22.01 17.84 17.52
N THR A 78 -23.10 17.45 16.86
CA THR A 78 -23.24 16.10 16.31
C THR A 78 -22.79 16.10 14.86
N VAL A 79 -21.86 15.22 14.52
CA VAL A 79 -21.38 15.03 13.15
C VAL A 79 -21.88 13.70 12.64
N GLU A 80 -22.54 13.73 11.50
CA GLU A 80 -22.92 12.50 10.81
C GLU A 80 -21.80 11.98 9.95
N VAL A 81 -21.47 10.70 10.14
CA VAL A 81 -20.50 10.01 9.30
C VAL A 81 -21.18 9.65 7.98
N SER A 82 -20.65 10.18 6.89
CA SER A 82 -21.16 9.91 5.55
C SER A 82 -20.44 8.75 4.86
N GLN A 83 -19.18 8.52 5.21
CA GLN A 83 -18.36 7.46 4.64
C GLN A 83 -17.50 6.82 5.72
N ARG A 84 -17.42 5.50 5.66
CA ARG A 84 -16.51 4.71 6.48
C ARG A 84 -15.64 3.86 5.59
N ILE A 85 -14.35 3.98 5.75
CA ILE A 85 -13.35 3.22 5.01
C ILE A 85 -12.56 2.39 6.01
N ILE A 86 -12.52 1.10 5.79
CA ILE A 86 -11.75 0.17 6.60
C ILE A 86 -10.48 -0.19 5.83
N LEU A 87 -9.34 0.02 6.47
CA LEU A 87 -8.02 -0.23 5.91
C LEU A 87 -7.28 -1.23 6.77
N ASN A 88 -6.45 -2.07 6.14
CA ASN A 88 -5.40 -2.72 6.90
C ASN A 88 -4.32 -1.69 7.32
N HIS A 89 -3.55 -2.02 8.34
CA HIS A 89 -2.56 -1.08 8.88
C HIS A 89 -1.43 -0.73 7.89
N TYR A 90 -1.10 -1.63 6.98
CA TYR A 90 -0.09 -1.37 5.95
C TYR A 90 -0.57 -0.32 4.94
N THR A 91 -1.80 -0.44 4.48
CA THR A 91 -2.42 0.55 3.60
C THR A 91 -2.60 1.89 4.32
N ALA A 92 -3.00 1.87 5.59
CA ALA A 92 -3.11 3.09 6.40
C ALA A 92 -1.77 3.82 6.54
N LYS A 93 -0.68 3.08 6.72
CA LYS A 93 0.66 3.68 6.79
C LYS A 93 1.11 4.28 5.46
N ARG A 94 0.77 3.63 4.35
CA ARG A 94 1.02 4.19 3.00
C ARG A 94 0.18 5.45 2.77
N LEU A 95 -1.08 5.46 3.22
CA LEU A 95 -1.94 6.64 3.16
C LEU A 95 -1.36 7.81 3.94
N LEU A 96 -0.89 7.58 5.16
CA LEU A 96 -0.23 8.61 5.96
C LEU A 96 0.97 9.21 5.22
N SER A 97 1.80 8.39 4.63
CA SER A 97 2.96 8.85 3.86
C SER A 97 2.53 9.70 2.64
N ALA A 98 1.54 9.23 1.89
CA ALA A 98 1.03 9.95 0.73
C ALA A 98 0.40 11.30 1.09
N LEU A 99 -0.39 11.34 2.15
CA LEU A 99 -0.99 12.57 2.67
C LEU A 99 0.07 13.55 3.15
N SER A 100 1.07 13.08 3.88
CA SER A 100 2.16 13.92 4.36
C SER A 100 2.93 14.57 3.21
N MET A 101 3.22 13.82 2.16
CA MET A 101 3.90 14.33 0.97
C MET A 101 3.05 15.36 0.21
N ALA A 102 1.77 15.09 0.04
CA ALA A 102 0.85 15.99 -0.66
C ALA A 102 0.70 17.32 0.08
N LEU A 103 0.51 17.27 1.40
CA LEU A 103 0.38 18.45 2.23
C LEU A 103 1.69 19.25 2.30
N GLN A 104 2.82 18.57 2.40
CA GLN A 104 4.13 19.24 2.39
C GLN A 104 4.36 20.01 1.09
N ARG A 105 4.02 19.43 -0.05
CA ARG A 105 4.11 20.12 -1.36
C ARG A 105 3.18 21.33 -1.42
N HIS A 106 1.97 21.19 -0.89
CA HIS A 106 1.01 22.29 -0.82
C HIS A 106 1.55 23.44 0.04
N GLU A 107 2.08 23.13 1.21
CA GLU A 107 2.63 24.13 2.13
C GLU A 107 3.87 24.82 1.56
N GLN A 108 4.69 24.12 0.80
CA GLN A 108 5.83 24.71 0.11
C GLN A 108 5.40 25.74 -0.95
N ALA A 109 4.30 25.50 -1.64
CA ALA A 109 3.79 26.37 -2.68
C ALA A 109 2.94 27.54 -2.16
N PHE A 110 2.13 27.29 -1.12
CA PHE A 110 1.09 28.22 -0.66
C PHE A 110 1.26 28.66 0.80
N GLY A 111 2.26 28.16 1.50
CA GLY A 111 2.50 28.45 2.91
C GLY A 111 1.87 27.43 3.85
N VAL A 112 2.24 27.53 5.11
CA VAL A 112 1.84 26.61 6.17
C VAL A 112 0.32 26.64 6.38
N LEU A 113 -0.29 25.45 6.43
CA LEU A 113 -1.70 25.29 6.75
C LEU A 113 -1.91 25.37 8.27
N GLU A 114 -2.54 26.44 8.71
CA GLU A 114 -2.91 26.58 10.12
C GLU A 114 -4.26 25.90 10.37
N THR A 115 -4.24 24.83 11.13
CA THR A 115 -5.43 24.05 11.45
C THR A 115 -6.24 24.64 12.61
N ASP A 116 -5.64 25.48 13.44
CA ASP A 116 -6.35 26.21 14.49
C ASP A 116 -7.00 27.47 13.91
N VAL A 117 -8.32 27.47 13.85
CA VAL A 117 -9.12 28.58 13.35
C VAL A 117 -8.83 29.88 14.08
N ARG A 118 -8.61 29.85 15.39
CA ARG A 118 -8.35 31.04 16.21
C ARG A 118 -7.07 31.75 15.79
N LYS A 119 -6.09 30.99 15.29
CA LYS A 119 -4.83 31.56 14.80
C LYS A 119 -4.94 32.11 13.38
N ARG A 120 -5.98 31.71 12.64
CA ARG A 120 -6.24 32.23 11.29
C ARG A 120 -6.93 33.58 11.27
N VAL A 121 -7.66 33.90 12.34
CA VAL A 121 -8.32 35.21 12.47
C VAL A 121 -7.26 36.26 12.74
N LYS A 122 -7.09 37.19 11.81
CA LYS A 122 -6.24 38.35 12.03
C LYS A 122 -6.99 39.32 12.94
N ALA A 123 -6.38 39.72 14.02
CA ALA A 123 -6.90 40.83 14.81
C ALA A 123 -6.97 42.08 13.92
N GLN A 124 -8.14 42.72 13.88
CA GLN A 124 -8.32 44.01 13.24
C GLN A 124 -7.77 45.12 14.14
#